data_ba0fa5e30900c9f27ebf9c59b63f1736
#
_entry.id   ba0fa5e30900c9f27ebf9c59b63f1736
#
_cell.length_a   1.000
_cell.length_b   1.000
_cell.length_c   1.000
_cell.angle_alpha   90.00
_cell.angle_beta   90.00
_cell.angle_gamma   90.00
#
_symmetry.space_group_name_H-M   'P 1'
#
loop_
_entity.id
_entity.type
_entity.pdbx_description
1 polymer ?
#
loop_
_entity_poly.entity_id
_entity_poly.type
_entity_poly.pdbx_seq_one_letter_code
_entity_poly.pdbx_strand_id
1 'polypeptide(L)'
;MNSRRQDQFLYSVAVLLFITAVAKLYSATGTARSLDYPDALLPLTNRHVFNLVGGLELGLSAFLLMKSGLQPLKLWLLVWLAVNFLVYRAGLWSQGSPVLCDCLGNLNEKLPLSPRLINAVMLLVLAWFGAGSALLLGIEYFGRRRSAQPRAIVREPVPA
;
A
#
# COMPACT_ATOMS: atom_id res chain seq x y z
N MET A 1 1.00 -5.26 -22.11
CA MET A 1 -0.03 -5.35 -21.03
C MET A 1 -1.02 -4.20 -21.22
N ASN A 2 -2.33 -4.42 -21.01
CA ASN A 2 -3.34 -3.37 -21.20
C ASN A 2 -3.15 -2.25 -20.15
N SER A 3 -2.76 -1.06 -20.56
CA SER A 3 -2.62 0.13 -19.69
C SER A 3 -3.89 0.37 -18.86
N ARG A 4 -5.05 0.09 -19.43
CA ARG A 4 -6.35 0.20 -18.77
C ARG A 4 -6.47 -0.64 -17.48
N ARG A 5 -5.88 -1.85 -17.43
CA ARG A 5 -5.91 -2.70 -16.22
C ARG A 5 -4.99 -2.16 -15.12
N GLN A 6 -3.84 -1.61 -15.49
CA GLN A 6 -2.95 -0.95 -14.54
C GLN A 6 -3.60 0.28 -13.93
N ASP A 7 -4.24 1.10 -14.77
CA ASP A 7 -4.93 2.31 -14.30
C ASP A 7 -6.10 1.96 -13.36
N GLN A 8 -6.87 0.92 -13.68
CA GLN A 8 -7.95 0.45 -12.81
C GLN A 8 -7.42 -0.04 -11.45
N PHE A 9 -6.31 -0.78 -11.45
CA PHE A 9 -5.66 -1.23 -10.21
C PHE A 9 -5.18 -0.04 -9.39
N LEU A 10 -4.42 0.89 -9.99
CA LEU A 10 -3.93 2.08 -9.30
C LEU A 10 -5.07 2.94 -8.75
N TYR A 11 -6.15 3.07 -9.50
CA TYR A 11 -7.34 3.80 -9.05
C TYR A 11 -7.99 3.12 -7.84
N SER A 12 -8.18 1.80 -7.87
CA SER A 12 -8.76 1.07 -6.74
C SER A 12 -7.91 1.21 -5.47
N VAL A 13 -6.58 1.11 -5.60
CA VAL A 13 -5.65 1.29 -4.47
C VAL A 13 -5.68 2.74 -3.96
N ALA A 14 -5.72 3.73 -4.86
CA ALA A 14 -5.80 5.14 -4.47
C ALA A 14 -7.06 5.43 -3.65
N VAL A 15 -8.23 4.90 -4.06
CA VAL A 15 -9.48 5.06 -3.31
C VAL A 15 -9.37 4.41 -1.93
N LEU A 16 -8.83 3.20 -1.84
CA LEU A 16 -8.64 2.53 -0.54
C LEU A 16 -7.70 3.31 0.38
N LEU A 17 -6.57 3.80 -0.14
CA LEU A 17 -5.63 4.63 0.64
C LEU A 17 -6.28 5.95 1.08
N PHE A 18 -7.08 6.56 0.23
CA PHE A 18 -7.82 7.77 0.58
C PHE A 18 -8.76 7.53 1.77
N ILE A 19 -9.55 6.45 1.71
CA ILE A 19 -10.49 6.09 2.78
C ILE A 19 -9.74 5.84 4.10
N THR A 20 -8.64 5.07 4.07
CA THR A 20 -7.87 4.77 5.27
C THR A 20 -7.14 6.00 5.82
N ALA A 21 -6.65 6.88 4.96
CA ALA A 21 -6.05 8.15 5.34
C ALA A 21 -7.04 9.06 6.06
N VAL A 22 -8.23 9.25 5.48
CA VAL A 22 -9.29 10.08 6.09
C VAL A 22 -9.71 9.50 7.44
N ALA A 23 -9.87 8.16 7.52
CA ALA A 23 -10.22 7.50 8.78
C ALA A 23 -9.18 7.74 9.89
N LYS A 24 -7.87 7.66 9.56
CA LYS A 24 -6.78 7.93 10.51
C LYS A 24 -6.72 9.40 10.93
N LEU A 25 -6.79 10.31 9.97
CA LEU A 25 -6.77 11.75 10.24
C LEU A 25 -7.97 12.16 11.09
N TYR A 26 -9.16 11.66 10.77
CA TYR A 26 -10.35 11.90 11.57
C TYR A 26 -10.19 11.34 13.00
N SER A 27 -9.65 10.12 13.14
CA SER A 27 -9.39 9.51 14.45
C SER A 27 -8.38 10.32 15.28
N ALA A 28 -7.36 10.90 14.65
CA ALA A 28 -6.35 11.73 15.31
C ALA A 28 -6.94 13.03 15.91
N THR A 29 -8.08 13.52 15.40
CA THR A 29 -8.78 14.69 15.98
C THR A 29 -9.64 14.32 17.18
N GLY A 30 -9.82 13.02 17.47
CA GLY A 30 -10.61 12.54 18.60
C GLY A 30 -9.98 12.85 19.97
N THR A 31 -10.79 12.70 21.02
CA THR A 31 -10.41 12.94 22.43
C THR A 31 -10.12 11.64 23.19
N ALA A 32 -9.97 10.52 22.48
CA ALA A 32 -9.69 9.22 23.11
C ALA A 32 -8.32 9.23 23.80
N ARG A 33 -8.27 8.79 25.04
CA ARG A 33 -7.03 8.71 25.84
C ARG A 33 -5.96 7.83 25.18
N SER A 34 -6.37 6.82 24.41
CA SER A 34 -5.45 5.94 23.68
C SER A 34 -4.56 6.66 22.68
N LEU A 35 -4.99 7.83 22.18
CA LEU A 35 -4.22 8.64 21.24
C LEU A 35 -2.99 9.32 21.87
N ASP A 36 -3.03 9.59 23.16
CA ASP A 36 -1.95 10.28 23.88
C ASP A 36 -0.92 9.29 24.47
N TYR A 37 -1.19 7.98 24.40
CA TYR A 37 -0.22 6.96 24.77
C TYR A 37 0.88 6.85 23.73
N PRO A 38 2.13 6.52 24.18
CA PRO A 38 3.22 6.25 23.26
C PRO A 38 2.89 5.01 22.40
N ASP A 39 3.26 5.08 21.12
CA ASP A 39 3.17 3.93 20.23
C ASP A 39 4.13 2.82 20.72
N ALA A 40 3.73 1.56 20.47
CA ALA A 40 4.50 0.41 20.97
C ALA A 40 5.88 0.24 20.29
N LEU A 41 6.05 0.77 19.08
CA LEU A 41 7.27 0.60 18.26
C LEU A 41 8.00 1.91 18.00
N LEU A 42 7.28 3.03 17.97
CA LEU A 42 7.81 4.33 17.63
C LEU A 42 7.90 5.23 18.87
N PRO A 43 8.94 6.07 19.02
CA PRO A 43 9.04 7.02 20.12
C PRO A 43 8.11 8.24 19.93
N LEU A 44 6.88 7.99 19.50
CA LEU A 44 5.86 8.99 19.18
C LEU A 44 4.54 8.59 19.83
N THR A 45 3.64 9.55 20.06
CA THR A 45 2.28 9.21 20.47
C THR A 45 1.46 8.66 19.31
N ASN A 46 0.47 7.82 19.60
CA ASN A 46 -0.43 7.26 18.58
C ASN A 46 -1.08 8.35 17.71
N ARG A 47 -1.38 9.51 18.29
CA ARG A 47 -1.89 10.68 17.56
C ARG A 47 -0.93 11.17 16.48
N HIS A 48 0.37 11.27 16.79
CA HIS A 48 1.39 11.66 15.81
C HIS A 48 1.56 10.61 14.73
N VAL A 49 1.55 9.33 15.10
CA VAL A 49 1.63 8.22 14.14
C VAL A 49 0.45 8.26 13.17
N PHE A 50 -0.78 8.46 13.65
CA PHE A 50 -1.97 8.56 12.79
C PHE A 50 -1.91 9.75 11.84
N ASN A 51 -1.45 10.91 12.32
CA ASN A 51 -1.29 12.09 11.46
C ASN A 51 -0.22 11.88 10.38
N LEU A 52 0.93 11.32 10.74
CA LEU A 52 2.02 11.05 9.80
C LEU A 52 1.61 10.02 8.76
N VAL A 53 1.09 8.87 9.20
CA VAL A 53 0.69 7.79 8.30
C VAL A 53 -0.50 8.21 7.44
N GLY A 54 -1.51 8.86 8.03
CA GLY A 54 -2.66 9.38 7.30
C GLY A 54 -2.27 10.43 6.26
N GLY A 55 -1.36 11.35 6.62
CA GLY A 55 -0.82 12.34 5.67
C GLY A 55 -0.04 11.70 4.52
N LEU A 56 0.79 10.69 4.82
CA LEU A 56 1.55 9.94 3.82
C LEU A 56 0.62 9.17 2.87
N GLU A 57 -0.39 8.46 3.41
CA GLU A 57 -1.39 7.74 2.60
C GLU A 57 -2.19 8.70 1.71
N LEU A 58 -2.58 9.86 2.25
CA LEU A 58 -3.31 10.88 1.49
C LEU A 58 -2.48 11.44 0.35
N GLY A 59 -1.22 11.80 0.62
CA GLY A 59 -0.28 12.28 -0.40
C GLY A 59 -0.02 11.23 -1.48
N LEU A 60 0.16 9.97 -1.08
CA LEU A 60 0.35 8.86 -2.03
C LEU A 60 -0.92 8.61 -2.86
N SER A 61 -2.10 8.64 -2.24
CA SER A 61 -3.38 8.53 -2.96
C SER A 61 -3.51 9.61 -4.04
N ALA A 62 -3.24 10.86 -3.70
CA ALA A 62 -3.26 11.97 -4.66
C ALA A 62 -2.23 11.76 -5.79
N PHE A 63 -1.01 11.33 -5.46
CA PHE A 63 0.03 11.03 -6.44
C PHE A 63 -0.38 9.90 -7.41
N LEU A 64 -1.03 8.85 -6.91
CA LEU A 64 -1.52 7.75 -7.74
C LEU A 64 -2.56 8.21 -8.76
N LEU A 65 -3.44 9.16 -8.37
CA LEU A 65 -4.48 9.71 -9.24
C LEU A 65 -3.93 10.67 -10.32
N MET A 66 -2.74 11.24 -10.12
CA MET A 66 -2.13 12.11 -11.12
C MET A 66 -1.81 11.30 -12.39
N LYS A 67 -2.22 11.84 -13.56
CA LYS A 67 -1.86 11.28 -14.87
C LYS A 67 -0.40 11.60 -15.18
N SER A 68 0.53 10.91 -14.56
CA SER A 68 1.96 11.01 -14.82
C SER A 68 2.45 9.74 -15.50
N GLY A 69 3.40 9.86 -16.44
CA GLY A 69 4.04 8.71 -17.09
C GLY A 69 4.95 7.87 -16.15
N LEU A 70 4.91 8.13 -14.84
CA LEU A 70 5.76 7.52 -13.81
C LEU A 70 5.15 6.22 -13.24
N GLN A 71 4.54 5.40 -14.10
CA GLN A 71 3.89 4.14 -13.69
C GLN A 71 4.78 3.24 -12.82
N PRO A 72 6.06 2.97 -13.17
CA PRO A 72 6.90 2.10 -12.35
C PRO A 72 7.18 2.71 -10.97
N LEU A 73 7.33 4.03 -10.87
CA LEU A 73 7.53 4.70 -9.57
C LEU A 73 6.32 4.54 -8.66
N LYS A 74 5.11 4.67 -9.20
CA LYS A 74 3.86 4.46 -8.44
C LYS A 74 3.79 3.05 -7.86
N LEU A 75 4.10 2.04 -8.67
CA LEU A 75 4.10 0.64 -8.23
C LEU A 75 5.19 0.38 -7.17
N TRP A 76 6.39 0.96 -7.34
CA TRP A 76 7.46 0.85 -6.35
C TRP A 76 7.10 1.48 -5.01
N LEU A 77 6.46 2.65 -5.01
CA LEU A 77 5.98 3.32 -3.81
C LEU A 77 4.91 2.49 -3.08
N LEU A 78 4.04 1.81 -3.83
CA LEU A 78 3.04 0.90 -3.24
C LEU A 78 3.70 -0.32 -2.60
N VAL A 79 4.68 -0.94 -3.25
CA VAL A 79 5.43 -2.07 -2.66
C VAL A 79 6.16 -1.60 -1.40
N TRP A 80 6.83 -0.44 -1.46
CA TRP A 80 7.52 0.14 -0.32
C TRP A 80 6.55 0.38 0.86
N LEU A 81 5.39 0.97 0.60
CA LEU A 81 4.36 1.20 1.62
C LEU A 81 3.87 -0.13 2.22
N ALA A 82 3.59 -1.13 1.38
CA ALA A 82 3.13 -2.45 1.83
C ALA A 82 4.17 -3.13 2.74
N VAL A 83 5.46 -3.06 2.37
CA VAL A 83 6.55 -3.60 3.19
C VAL A 83 6.63 -2.89 4.54
N ASN A 84 6.54 -1.55 4.57
CA ASN A 84 6.55 -0.81 5.83
C ASN A 84 5.40 -1.21 6.75
N PHE A 85 4.20 -1.36 6.23
CA PHE A 85 3.06 -1.83 7.02
C PHE A 85 3.24 -3.28 7.54
N LEU A 86 3.80 -4.16 6.72
CA LEU A 86 4.10 -5.53 7.14
C LEU A 86 5.15 -5.57 8.25
N VAL A 87 6.22 -4.79 8.12
CA VAL A 87 7.28 -4.68 9.13
C VAL A 87 6.73 -4.13 10.45
N TYR A 88 5.96 -3.04 10.38
CA TYR A 88 5.32 -2.46 11.56
C TYR A 88 4.40 -3.49 12.25
N ARG A 89 3.61 -4.20 11.48
CA ARG A 89 2.70 -5.23 12.00
C ARG A 89 3.45 -6.41 12.61
N ALA A 90 4.53 -6.88 11.97
CA ALA A 90 5.39 -7.93 12.50
C ALA A 90 6.04 -7.50 13.84
N GLY A 91 6.45 -6.23 13.94
CA GLY A 91 6.96 -5.65 15.17
C GLY A 91 5.95 -5.65 16.29
N LEU A 92 4.70 -5.24 16.05
CA LEU A 92 3.63 -5.31 17.04
C LEU A 92 3.37 -6.75 17.51
N TRP A 93 3.42 -7.68 16.58
CA TRP A 93 3.19 -9.10 16.89
C TRP A 93 4.32 -9.70 17.75
N SER A 94 5.58 -9.32 17.49
CA SER A 94 6.74 -9.77 18.26
C SER A 94 6.71 -9.30 19.73
N GLN A 95 6.03 -8.19 20.01
CA GLN A 95 5.87 -7.66 21.37
C GLN A 95 4.71 -8.30 22.16
N GLY A 96 4.03 -9.32 21.58
CA GLY A 96 2.92 -9.98 22.23
C GLY A 96 1.70 -9.08 22.44
N SER A 97 1.67 -7.91 21.83
CA SER A 97 0.51 -7.01 21.85
C SER A 97 -0.61 -7.64 21.06
N PRO A 98 -1.72 -8.07 21.69
CA PRO A 98 -2.90 -8.52 20.96
C PRO A 98 -3.61 -7.34 20.27
N VAL A 99 -3.04 -6.15 20.39
CA VAL A 99 -3.57 -4.92 19.81
C VAL A 99 -3.45 -5.03 18.30
N LEU A 100 -4.57 -5.36 17.72
CA LEU A 100 -4.82 -5.24 16.31
C LEU A 100 -4.38 -3.84 15.90
N CYS A 101 -3.59 -3.78 14.85
CA CYS A 101 -3.20 -2.51 14.24
C CYS A 101 -4.45 -1.64 14.11
N ASP A 102 -4.50 -0.53 14.85
CA ASP A 102 -5.60 0.45 14.78
C ASP A 102 -5.56 1.22 13.45
N CYS A 103 -5.48 0.44 12.35
CA CYS A 103 -5.39 0.99 11.01
C CYS A 103 -6.61 1.84 10.64
N LEU A 104 -7.73 1.63 11.34
CA LEU A 104 -8.96 2.43 11.24
C LEU A 104 -9.11 3.41 12.41
N GLY A 105 -8.11 3.49 13.30
CA GLY A 105 -8.16 4.35 14.48
C GLY A 105 -9.33 3.99 15.41
N ASN A 106 -9.89 4.98 16.10
CA ASN A 106 -11.01 4.80 17.04
C ASN A 106 -12.33 4.39 16.39
N LEU A 107 -12.39 4.25 15.07
CA LEU A 107 -13.58 3.71 14.39
C LEU A 107 -13.86 2.26 14.78
N ASN A 108 -12.83 1.51 15.22
CA ASN A 108 -13.01 0.15 15.72
C ASN A 108 -13.93 0.09 16.96
N GLU A 109 -13.90 1.12 17.80
CA GLU A 109 -14.77 1.18 19.01
C GLU A 109 -16.22 1.51 18.67
N LYS A 110 -16.42 2.21 17.53
CA LYS A 110 -17.76 2.65 17.10
C LYS A 110 -18.46 1.67 16.18
N LEU A 111 -17.72 0.80 15.51
CA LEU A 111 -18.27 -0.21 14.62
C LEU A 111 -18.46 -1.53 15.35
N PRO A 112 -19.67 -2.14 15.29
CA PRO A 112 -19.95 -3.43 15.93
C PRO A 112 -19.34 -4.61 15.14
N LEU A 113 -18.07 -4.46 14.71
CA LEU A 113 -17.36 -5.47 13.94
C LEU A 113 -16.40 -6.24 14.84
N SER A 114 -16.29 -7.56 14.62
CA SER A 114 -15.34 -8.36 15.39
C SER A 114 -13.90 -7.94 15.03
N PRO A 115 -13.00 -7.82 16.01
CA PRO A 115 -11.59 -7.47 15.79
C PRO A 115 -10.89 -8.41 14.79
N ARG A 116 -11.29 -9.68 14.75
CA ARG A 116 -10.77 -10.69 13.81
C ARG A 116 -11.14 -10.36 12.36
N LEU A 117 -12.37 -9.91 12.14
CA LEU A 117 -12.84 -9.52 10.79
C LEU A 117 -12.08 -8.31 10.27
N ILE A 118 -11.94 -7.28 11.10
CA ILE A 118 -11.18 -6.06 10.76
C ILE A 118 -9.75 -6.42 10.38
N ASN A 119 -9.13 -7.29 11.19
CA ASN A 119 -7.78 -7.78 10.93
C ASN A 119 -7.65 -8.53 9.60
N ALA A 120 -8.60 -9.43 9.30
CA ALA A 120 -8.62 -10.17 8.04
C ALA A 120 -8.79 -9.25 6.83
N VAL A 121 -9.71 -8.28 6.91
CA VAL A 121 -9.94 -7.30 5.83
C VAL A 121 -8.68 -6.49 5.58
N MET A 122 -8.01 -6.00 6.63
CA MET A 122 -6.78 -5.22 6.49
C MET A 122 -5.63 -6.03 5.89
N LEU A 123 -5.49 -7.30 6.26
CA LEU A 123 -4.52 -8.20 5.63
C LEU A 123 -4.82 -8.44 4.15
N LEU A 124 -6.09 -8.62 3.79
CA LEU A 124 -6.50 -8.78 2.40
C LEU A 124 -6.19 -7.52 1.59
N VAL A 125 -6.50 -6.34 2.12
CA VAL A 125 -6.18 -5.06 1.46
C VAL A 125 -4.67 -4.91 1.29
N LEU A 126 -3.88 -5.21 2.32
CA LEU A 126 -2.41 -5.13 2.27
C LEU A 126 -1.83 -6.13 1.26
N ALA A 127 -2.35 -7.37 1.23
CA ALA A 127 -1.97 -8.37 0.24
C ALA A 127 -2.35 -7.94 -1.19
N TRP A 128 -3.53 -7.36 -1.37
CA TRP A 128 -4.00 -6.87 -2.66
C TRP A 128 -3.06 -5.84 -3.25
N PHE A 129 -2.72 -4.76 -2.53
CA PHE A 129 -1.85 -3.75 -3.12
C PHE A 129 -0.36 -4.14 -3.07
N GLY A 130 0.11 -4.91 -2.09
CA GLY A 130 1.49 -5.41 -2.07
C GLY A 130 1.76 -6.42 -3.17
N ALA A 131 1.01 -7.52 -3.21
CA ALA A 131 1.16 -8.58 -4.22
C ALA A 131 0.78 -8.08 -5.62
N GLY A 132 -0.31 -7.30 -5.74
CA GLY A 132 -0.74 -6.72 -7.01
C GLY A 132 0.31 -5.83 -7.64
N SER A 133 0.92 -4.93 -6.85
CA SER A 133 2.01 -4.05 -7.33
C SER A 133 3.26 -4.84 -7.70
N ALA A 134 3.65 -5.83 -6.90
CA ALA A 134 4.81 -6.68 -7.17
C ALA A 134 4.63 -7.49 -8.46
N LEU A 135 3.44 -8.06 -8.67
CA LEU A 135 3.11 -8.79 -9.90
C LEU A 135 3.18 -7.88 -11.13
N LEU A 136 2.60 -6.67 -11.05
CA LEU A 136 2.62 -5.72 -12.15
C LEU A 136 4.05 -5.27 -12.49
N LEU A 137 4.87 -4.99 -11.48
CA LEU A 137 6.30 -4.69 -11.67
C LEU A 137 7.05 -5.87 -12.32
N GLY A 138 6.80 -7.08 -11.87
CA GLY A 138 7.39 -8.29 -12.44
C GLY A 138 7.07 -8.43 -13.93
N ILE A 139 5.79 -8.32 -14.29
CA ILE A 139 5.34 -8.41 -15.69
C ILE A 139 6.01 -7.31 -16.55
N GLU A 140 6.09 -6.10 -16.04
CA GLU A 140 6.72 -4.98 -16.76
C GLU A 140 8.23 -5.20 -16.96
N TYR A 141 8.92 -5.68 -15.93
CA TYR A 141 10.34 -5.99 -15.98
C TYR A 141 10.66 -7.10 -16.98
N PHE A 142 9.93 -8.22 -16.93
CA PHE A 142 10.12 -9.33 -17.87
C PHE A 142 9.71 -8.97 -19.30
N GLY A 143 8.68 -8.14 -19.47
CA GLY A 143 8.27 -7.61 -20.77
C GLY A 143 9.37 -6.78 -21.42
N ARG A 144 10.00 -5.88 -20.66
CA ARG A 144 11.13 -5.06 -21.15
C ARG A 144 12.34 -5.92 -21.55
N ARG A 145 12.67 -6.96 -20.78
CA ARG A 145 13.78 -7.88 -21.10
C ARG A 145 13.55 -8.63 -22.41
N ARG A 146 12.32 -9.10 -22.66
CA ARG A 146 11.98 -9.82 -23.92
C ARG A 146 12.06 -8.89 -25.13
N SER A 147 11.70 -7.63 -24.99
CA SER A 147 11.77 -6.64 -26.09
C SER A 147 13.20 -6.20 -26.36
N ALA A 148 14.11 -6.31 -25.39
CA ALA A 148 15.52 -5.94 -25.53
C ALA A 148 16.38 -7.06 -26.15
N GLN A 149 15.84 -8.27 -26.32
CA GLN A 149 16.58 -9.37 -26.96
C GLN A 149 16.64 -9.11 -28.47
N PRO A 150 17.84 -8.91 -29.07
CA PRO A 150 17.96 -8.66 -30.50
C PRO A 150 17.32 -9.83 -31.25
N ARG A 151 16.39 -9.55 -32.17
CA ARG A 151 15.96 -10.53 -33.16
C ARG A 151 17.24 -10.96 -33.90
N ALA A 152 17.66 -12.21 -33.69
CA ALA A 152 18.70 -12.80 -34.50
C ALA A 152 18.31 -12.58 -35.96
N ILE A 153 19.07 -11.73 -36.65
CA ILE A 153 18.88 -11.45 -38.06
C ILE A 153 19.11 -12.80 -38.76
N VAL A 154 18.02 -13.44 -39.13
CA VAL A 154 18.10 -14.58 -40.07
C VAL A 154 18.65 -13.96 -41.35
N ARG A 155 19.98 -14.06 -41.53
CA ARG A 155 20.62 -13.79 -42.83
C ARG A 155 20.10 -14.86 -43.77
N GLU A 156 19.20 -14.49 -44.66
CA GLU A 156 18.89 -15.31 -45.80
C GLU A 156 20.20 -15.58 -46.58
N PRO A 157 20.51 -16.81 -46.94
CA PRO A 157 21.66 -17.10 -47.80
C PRO A 157 21.40 -16.46 -49.16
N VAL A 158 22.32 -15.56 -49.59
CA VAL A 158 22.31 -15.00 -50.92
C VAL A 158 22.48 -16.16 -51.90
N PRO A 159 21.54 -16.36 -52.85
CA PRO A 159 21.72 -17.38 -53.88
C PRO A 159 22.88 -16.98 -54.81
N ALA A 160 23.76 -17.95 -55.10
CA ALA A 160 24.90 -17.82 -56.00
C ALA A 160 24.45 -17.74 -57.47
#